data_30d6d4c82992e479ff6ed2985a73a08b
#
_entry.id   30d6d4c82992e479ff6ed2985a73a08b
#
_cell.length_a   1.000
_cell.length_b   1.000
_cell.length_c   1.000
_cell.angle_alpha   90.00
_cell.angle_beta   90.00
_cell.angle_gamma   90.00
#
_symmetry.space_group_name_H-M   'P 1'
#
loop_
_entity.id
_entity.type
_entity.pdbx_description
1 polymer ?
#
loop_
_entity_poly.entity_id
_entity_poly.type
_entity_poly.pdbx_seq_one_letter_code
_entity_poly.pdbx_strand_id
1 'polypeptide(L)'
;MSSFGPVVALSSLSNTLNQTLASGERVLSLLEEEPAVEEVSNGENIVFNGANVEKLTFSYQDEIILKQVSMDIPKGKVLGIHGVSGSGKSTLLKLLMRFWDTKEGEILFSGKNVKEINTDCLRKMTSYVTQDTILFHDSIGKNIAVAKLSATQEEIENAAKKASIHDFIMSLPKGYETKVGELGDSLSDGEKQRIGLARAFLHNAELLLLDEPSSNLDVLNEGIILQSLEKEKKGKTVVLVSHRQSTMSLADRIYEMKKGRVS
;
A
#
# COMPACT_ATOMS: atom_id res chain seq x y z
N MET A 1 56.72 -30.00 15.13
CA MET A 1 55.76 -28.86 15.12
C MET A 1 54.67 -28.95 14.02
N SER A 2 54.33 -30.14 13.53
CA SER A 2 53.40 -30.31 12.36
C SER A 2 51.96 -30.78 12.71
N SER A 3 51.62 -30.92 14.02
CA SER A 3 50.30 -31.49 14.40
C SER A 3 49.23 -30.43 14.72
N PHE A 4 49.54 -29.15 14.75
CA PHE A 4 48.59 -28.09 15.02
C PHE A 4 47.75 -27.72 13.80
N GLY A 5 48.27 -27.87 12.58
CA GLY A 5 47.54 -27.54 11.34
C GLY A 5 46.21 -28.29 11.15
N PRO A 6 46.17 -29.63 11.27
CA PRO A 6 44.97 -30.40 11.18
C PRO A 6 43.89 -30.05 12.24
N VAL A 7 44.32 -29.73 13.46
CA VAL A 7 43.43 -29.36 14.57
C VAL A 7 42.79 -28.00 14.32
N VAL A 8 43.53 -27.02 13.82
CA VAL A 8 43.02 -25.70 13.43
C VAL A 8 42.06 -25.85 12.22
N ALA A 9 42.42 -26.67 11.23
CA ALA A 9 41.57 -26.94 10.10
C ALA A 9 40.25 -27.60 10.51
N LEU A 10 40.28 -28.54 11.45
CA LEU A 10 39.08 -29.20 11.98
C LEU A 10 38.17 -28.22 12.74
N SER A 11 38.76 -27.32 13.53
CA SER A 11 38.03 -26.28 14.24
C SER A 11 37.40 -25.25 13.30
N SER A 12 38.13 -24.84 12.25
CA SER A 12 37.59 -23.93 11.24
C SER A 12 36.47 -24.59 10.39
N LEU A 13 36.59 -25.88 10.11
CA LEU A 13 35.57 -26.66 9.41
C LEU A 13 34.28 -26.71 10.22
N SER A 14 34.35 -26.92 11.53
CA SER A 14 33.17 -26.92 12.41
C SER A 14 32.48 -25.56 12.43
N ASN A 15 33.24 -24.47 12.49
CA ASN A 15 32.67 -23.12 12.43
C ASN A 15 31.99 -22.83 11.06
N THR A 16 32.65 -23.21 9.97
CA THR A 16 32.13 -23.03 8.64
C THR A 16 30.85 -23.86 8.43
N LEU A 17 30.84 -25.12 8.93
CA LEU A 17 29.66 -25.97 8.87
C LEU A 17 28.48 -25.36 9.64
N ASN A 18 28.71 -24.89 10.86
CA ASN A 18 27.67 -24.24 11.66
C ASN A 18 27.12 -22.98 10.99
N GLN A 19 27.97 -22.14 10.39
CA GLN A 19 27.52 -20.96 9.64
C GLN A 19 26.70 -21.36 8.40
N THR A 20 27.14 -22.39 7.68
CA THR A 20 26.42 -22.89 6.50
C THR A 20 25.05 -23.46 6.87
N LEU A 21 24.98 -24.26 7.95
CA LEU A 21 23.73 -24.82 8.46
C LEU A 21 22.78 -23.70 8.93
N ALA A 22 23.27 -22.74 9.71
CA ALA A 22 22.46 -21.61 10.15
C ALA A 22 21.95 -20.75 8.97
N SER A 23 22.77 -20.58 7.92
CA SER A 23 22.35 -19.88 6.71
C SER A 23 21.31 -20.68 5.93
N GLY A 24 21.49 -22.00 5.82
CA GLY A 24 20.51 -22.91 5.20
C GLY A 24 19.19 -22.94 5.95
N GLU A 25 19.22 -22.97 7.28
CA GLU A 25 18.04 -22.95 8.13
C GLU A 25 17.24 -21.66 7.97
N ARG A 26 17.90 -20.50 7.84
CA ARG A 26 17.23 -19.23 7.52
C ARG A 26 16.53 -19.23 6.15
N VAL A 27 17.16 -19.82 5.15
CA VAL A 27 16.54 -19.94 3.81
C VAL A 27 15.35 -20.88 3.87
N LEU A 28 15.48 -22.02 4.54
CA LEU A 28 14.38 -22.99 4.70
C LEU A 28 13.22 -22.37 5.48
N SER A 29 13.47 -21.64 6.56
CA SER A 29 12.41 -20.97 7.32
C SER A 29 11.61 -19.97 6.48
N LEU A 30 12.26 -19.26 5.56
CA LEU A 30 11.57 -18.36 4.62
C LEU A 30 10.72 -19.13 3.58
N LEU A 31 11.19 -20.31 3.14
CA LEU A 31 10.45 -21.16 2.18
C LEU A 31 9.26 -21.88 2.83
N GLU A 32 9.37 -22.17 4.13
CA GLU A 32 8.34 -22.83 4.93
C GLU A 32 7.34 -21.84 5.54
N GLU A 33 7.55 -20.52 5.37
CA GLU A 33 6.64 -19.52 5.90
C GLU A 33 5.28 -19.59 5.19
N GLU A 34 4.24 -19.89 5.96
CA GLU A 34 2.88 -19.94 5.43
C GLU A 34 2.35 -18.51 5.19
N PRO A 35 1.65 -18.28 4.06
CA PRO A 35 1.03 -16.99 3.80
C PRO A 35 0.05 -16.59 4.91
N ALA A 36 0.13 -15.36 5.40
CA ALA A 36 -0.77 -14.82 6.43
C ALA A 36 -2.25 -14.78 5.97
N VAL A 37 -2.49 -14.84 4.68
CA VAL A 37 -3.80 -14.84 4.04
C VAL A 37 -3.79 -15.82 2.87
N GLU A 38 -4.74 -16.75 2.85
CA GLU A 38 -4.90 -17.68 1.74
C GLU A 38 -5.44 -16.97 0.48
N GLU A 39 -4.94 -17.37 -0.68
CA GLU A 39 -5.46 -16.93 -1.96
C GLU A 39 -6.79 -17.61 -2.27
N VAL A 40 -7.80 -16.82 -2.61
CA VAL A 40 -9.14 -17.30 -2.97
C VAL A 40 -9.27 -17.34 -4.49
N SER A 41 -8.87 -18.45 -5.09
CA SER A 41 -8.91 -18.63 -6.56
C SER A 41 -10.33 -18.91 -7.07
N ASN A 42 -11.13 -19.66 -6.29
CA ASN A 42 -12.51 -20.06 -6.64
C ASN A 42 -13.57 -19.16 -6.00
N GLY A 43 -13.19 -17.98 -5.51
CA GLY A 43 -14.10 -17.01 -4.92
C GLY A 43 -15.03 -16.35 -5.95
N GLU A 44 -16.03 -15.64 -5.44
CA GLU A 44 -16.97 -14.91 -6.29
C GLU A 44 -16.30 -13.71 -6.97
N ASN A 45 -16.62 -13.48 -8.23
CA ASN A 45 -16.33 -12.24 -8.93
C ASN A 45 -17.49 -11.28 -8.71
N ILE A 46 -17.23 -10.12 -8.17
CA ILE A 46 -18.24 -9.11 -7.87
C ILE A 46 -17.93 -7.79 -8.59
N VAL A 47 -18.95 -6.94 -8.70
CA VAL A 47 -18.80 -5.53 -9.12
C VAL A 47 -18.86 -4.68 -7.85
N PHE A 48 -17.95 -3.74 -7.71
CA PHE A 48 -17.88 -2.88 -6.53
C PHE A 48 -19.10 -1.95 -6.44
N ASN A 49 -19.82 -2.01 -5.33
CA ASN A 49 -20.97 -1.15 -5.04
C ASN A 49 -20.95 -0.58 -3.61
N GLY A 50 -19.74 -0.28 -3.11
CA GLY A 50 -19.51 0.17 -1.76
C GLY A 50 -18.96 -0.94 -0.87
N ALA A 51 -18.54 -0.57 0.34
CA ALA A 51 -18.01 -1.48 1.33
C ALA A 51 -18.54 -1.15 2.72
N ASN A 52 -18.57 -2.15 3.60
CA ASN A 52 -18.96 -2.02 5.00
C ASN A 52 -17.93 -2.71 5.88
N VAL A 53 -17.65 -2.10 7.02
CA VAL A 53 -16.88 -2.71 8.11
C VAL A 53 -17.82 -2.91 9.28
N GLU A 54 -17.95 -4.13 9.79
CA GLU A 54 -18.91 -4.48 10.83
C GLU A 54 -18.22 -5.06 12.06
N LYS A 55 -18.29 -4.32 13.17
CA LYS A 55 -17.76 -4.71 14.51
C LYS A 55 -16.35 -5.28 14.47
N LEU A 56 -15.51 -4.75 13.61
CA LEU A 56 -14.17 -5.23 13.32
C LEU A 56 -13.26 -5.07 14.53
N THR A 57 -12.74 -6.20 15.04
CA THR A 57 -11.68 -6.23 16.05
C THR A 57 -10.46 -6.89 15.45
N PHE A 58 -9.30 -6.26 15.60
CA PHE A 58 -8.05 -6.76 15.04
C PHE A 58 -6.88 -6.54 15.99
N SER A 59 -6.00 -7.54 16.08
CA SER A 59 -4.74 -7.49 16.81
C SER A 59 -3.58 -7.99 15.97
N TYR A 60 -2.42 -7.35 16.09
CA TYR A 60 -1.16 -7.96 15.71
C TYR A 60 -0.67 -8.77 16.92
N GLN A 61 -0.51 -10.08 16.75
CA GLN A 61 -0.22 -10.97 17.87
C GLN A 61 -1.23 -10.75 19.02
N ASP A 62 -0.77 -10.29 20.18
CA ASP A 62 -1.60 -10.04 21.38
C ASP A 62 -2.00 -8.57 21.56
N GLU A 63 -1.48 -7.65 20.73
CA GLU A 63 -1.80 -6.23 20.83
C GLU A 63 -3.04 -5.88 20.01
N ILE A 64 -4.12 -5.49 20.69
CA ILE A 64 -5.37 -5.08 20.05
C ILE A 64 -5.22 -3.67 19.45
N ILE A 65 -5.31 -3.56 18.14
CA ILE A 65 -5.18 -2.30 17.39
C ILE A 65 -6.57 -1.70 17.08
N LEU A 66 -7.53 -2.54 16.67
CA LEU A 66 -8.89 -2.11 16.34
C LEU A 66 -9.88 -2.80 17.29
N LYS A 67 -10.90 -2.06 17.76
CA LYS A 67 -11.90 -2.53 18.74
C LYS A 67 -13.30 -2.20 18.27
N GLN A 68 -14.01 -3.21 17.75
CA GLN A 68 -15.41 -3.12 17.31
C GLN A 68 -15.65 -1.93 16.35
N VAL A 69 -14.76 -1.73 15.39
CA VAL A 69 -14.88 -0.69 14.39
C VAL A 69 -16.03 -1.02 13.43
N SER A 70 -16.94 -0.07 13.24
CA SER A 70 -17.99 -0.17 12.24
C SER A 70 -18.03 1.11 11.42
N MET A 71 -18.07 0.96 10.08
CA MET A 71 -18.13 2.10 9.17
C MET A 71 -18.75 1.70 7.84
N ASP A 72 -19.40 2.66 7.20
CA ASP A 72 -19.99 2.54 5.88
C ASP A 72 -19.15 3.32 4.87
N ILE A 73 -18.83 2.70 3.73
CA ILE A 73 -18.04 3.25 2.63
C ILE A 73 -18.91 3.24 1.36
N PRO A 74 -19.80 4.24 1.20
CA PRO A 74 -20.74 4.25 0.07
C PRO A 74 -20.01 4.51 -1.25
N LYS A 75 -20.49 3.86 -2.32
CA LYS A 75 -19.96 4.01 -3.67
C LYS A 75 -19.96 5.48 -4.13
N GLY A 76 -18.85 5.91 -4.75
CA GLY A 76 -18.70 7.24 -5.33
C GLY A 76 -18.54 8.37 -4.31
N LYS A 77 -18.25 8.04 -3.05
CA LYS A 77 -18.01 9.01 -1.98
C LYS A 77 -16.55 9.01 -1.53
N VAL A 78 -16.12 10.16 -1.03
CA VAL A 78 -14.83 10.33 -0.36
C VAL A 78 -15.04 10.28 1.14
N LEU A 79 -14.46 9.27 1.77
CA LEU A 79 -14.51 9.05 3.20
C LEU A 79 -13.18 9.45 3.83
N GLY A 80 -13.19 10.40 4.76
CA GLY A 80 -12.04 10.79 5.56
C GLY A 80 -11.98 9.99 6.86
N ILE A 81 -10.80 9.51 7.22
CA ILE A 81 -10.52 8.93 8.53
C ILE A 81 -9.48 9.79 9.21
N HIS A 82 -9.92 10.58 10.17
CA HIS A 82 -9.07 11.47 10.96
C HIS A 82 -8.69 10.84 12.29
N GLY A 83 -7.48 11.08 12.77
CA GLY A 83 -7.04 10.61 14.08
C GLY A 83 -5.54 10.73 14.28
N VAL A 84 -5.12 10.64 15.54
CA VAL A 84 -3.70 10.73 15.91
C VAL A 84 -2.89 9.54 15.35
N SER A 85 -1.57 9.71 15.25
CA SER A 85 -0.68 8.60 14.88
C SER A 85 -0.84 7.43 15.84
N GLY A 86 -0.77 6.19 15.32
CA GLY A 86 -0.97 4.98 16.11
C GLY A 86 -2.43 4.65 16.47
N SER A 87 -3.44 5.39 15.97
CA SER A 87 -4.85 5.08 16.25
C SER A 87 -5.43 3.89 15.48
N GLY A 88 -4.67 3.26 14.56
CA GLY A 88 -5.10 2.07 13.80
C GLY A 88 -5.57 2.36 12.37
N LYS A 89 -5.44 3.60 11.86
CA LYS A 89 -5.91 4.02 10.53
C LYS A 89 -5.31 3.20 9.39
N SER A 90 -3.98 3.11 9.34
CA SER A 90 -3.25 2.33 8.32
C SER A 90 -3.56 0.84 8.42
N THR A 91 -3.77 0.33 9.63
CA THR A 91 -4.19 -1.06 9.86
C THR A 91 -5.56 -1.32 9.23
N LEU A 92 -6.51 -0.39 9.38
CA LEU A 92 -7.82 -0.52 8.76
C LEU A 92 -7.73 -0.55 7.22
N LEU A 93 -6.91 0.32 6.61
CA LEU A 93 -6.69 0.29 5.15
C LEU A 93 -6.08 -1.04 4.68
N LYS A 94 -5.10 -1.56 5.43
CA LYS A 94 -4.48 -2.86 5.14
C LYS A 94 -5.47 -4.03 5.26
N LEU A 95 -6.43 -3.96 6.17
CA LEU A 95 -7.51 -4.95 6.30
C LEU A 95 -8.53 -4.83 5.16
N LEU A 96 -8.86 -3.62 4.69
CA LEU A 96 -9.67 -3.41 3.49
C LEU A 96 -8.99 -4.00 2.23
N MET A 97 -7.66 -4.00 2.18
CA MET A 97 -6.86 -4.68 1.14
C MET A 97 -6.76 -6.20 1.36
N ARG A 98 -7.28 -6.71 2.47
CA ARG A 98 -7.12 -8.11 2.89
C ARG A 98 -5.64 -8.54 2.91
N PHE A 99 -4.77 -7.72 3.54
CA PHE A 99 -3.40 -8.14 3.84
C PHE A 99 -3.34 -9.04 5.08
N TRP A 100 -4.39 -9.02 5.89
CA TRP A 100 -4.65 -9.94 7.00
C TRP A 100 -6.13 -10.31 7.05
N ASP A 101 -6.43 -11.50 7.52
CA ASP A 101 -7.79 -11.90 7.84
C ASP A 101 -8.15 -11.51 9.27
N THR A 102 -9.40 -11.16 9.49
CA THR A 102 -9.95 -10.78 10.79
C THR A 102 -10.50 -11.99 11.52
N LYS A 103 -10.32 -12.04 12.85
CA LYS A 103 -10.90 -13.08 13.70
C LYS A 103 -12.30 -12.70 14.18
N GLU A 104 -12.54 -11.40 14.43
CA GLU A 104 -13.82 -10.88 14.92
C GLU A 104 -14.29 -9.74 14.01
N GLY A 105 -15.60 -9.74 13.71
CA GLY A 105 -16.21 -8.83 12.77
C GLY A 105 -15.87 -9.18 11.32
N GLU A 106 -16.37 -8.38 10.40
CA GLU A 106 -16.22 -8.66 8.98
C GLU A 106 -16.08 -7.38 8.14
N ILE A 107 -15.52 -7.57 6.96
CA ILE A 107 -15.42 -6.54 5.93
C ILE A 107 -16.19 -7.06 4.73
N LEU A 108 -17.17 -6.28 4.30
CA LEU A 108 -18.05 -6.62 3.21
C LEU A 108 -17.82 -5.67 2.03
N PHE A 109 -17.62 -6.21 0.84
CA PHE A 109 -17.62 -5.46 -0.42
C PHE A 109 -18.88 -5.85 -1.19
N SER A 110 -19.73 -4.86 -1.48
CA SER A 110 -21.01 -5.11 -2.15
C SER A 110 -21.89 -6.15 -1.44
N GLY A 111 -21.80 -6.20 -0.10
CA GLY A 111 -22.53 -7.17 0.73
C GLY A 111 -21.90 -8.57 0.80
N LYS A 112 -20.73 -8.80 0.19
CA LYS A 112 -19.99 -10.07 0.26
C LYS A 112 -18.76 -9.94 1.15
N ASN A 113 -18.49 -10.94 1.97
CA ASN A 113 -17.30 -10.96 2.81
C ASN A 113 -16.04 -11.03 1.93
N VAL A 114 -15.05 -10.18 2.22
CA VAL A 114 -13.80 -10.13 1.45
C VAL A 114 -13.05 -11.46 1.40
N LYS A 115 -13.32 -12.36 2.35
CA LYS A 115 -12.76 -13.73 2.39
C LYS A 115 -13.37 -14.66 1.34
N GLU A 116 -14.52 -14.33 0.78
CA GLU A 116 -15.25 -15.13 -0.21
C GLU A 116 -15.05 -14.60 -1.63
N ILE A 117 -14.48 -13.41 -1.76
CA ILE A 117 -14.22 -12.76 -3.05
C ILE A 117 -12.94 -13.32 -3.66
N ASN A 118 -12.99 -13.60 -4.98
CA ASN A 118 -11.78 -13.97 -5.73
C ASN A 118 -10.68 -12.92 -5.52
N THR A 119 -9.48 -13.37 -5.18
CA THR A 119 -8.35 -12.49 -4.82
C THR A 119 -7.98 -11.53 -5.96
N ASP A 120 -7.94 -11.99 -7.20
CA ASP A 120 -7.66 -11.14 -8.36
C ASP A 120 -8.76 -10.10 -8.58
N CYS A 121 -10.02 -10.47 -8.36
CA CYS A 121 -11.16 -9.54 -8.44
C CYS A 121 -11.03 -8.44 -7.37
N LEU A 122 -10.73 -8.81 -6.12
CA LEU A 122 -10.50 -7.86 -5.02
C LEU A 122 -9.34 -6.91 -5.32
N ARG A 123 -8.22 -7.43 -5.83
CA ARG A 123 -7.04 -6.63 -6.22
C ARG A 123 -7.34 -5.65 -7.34
N LYS A 124 -8.12 -6.06 -8.35
CA LYS A 124 -8.54 -5.18 -9.46
C LYS A 124 -9.46 -4.05 -9.01
N MET A 125 -10.30 -4.29 -8.00
CA MET A 125 -11.24 -3.30 -7.47
C MET A 125 -10.59 -2.29 -6.53
N THR A 126 -9.42 -2.58 -5.97
CA THR A 126 -8.79 -1.80 -4.92
C THR A 126 -7.43 -1.28 -5.34
N SER A 127 -7.11 -0.04 -4.97
CA SER A 127 -5.77 0.53 -5.11
C SER A 127 -5.35 1.16 -3.79
N TYR A 128 -4.10 0.97 -3.40
CA TYR A 128 -3.57 1.45 -2.13
C TYR A 128 -2.32 2.30 -2.34
N VAL A 129 -2.38 3.54 -1.89
CA VAL A 129 -1.24 4.45 -1.84
C VAL A 129 -0.77 4.53 -0.39
N THR A 130 0.43 4.08 -0.15
CA THR A 130 1.07 4.06 1.16
C THR A 130 1.59 5.44 1.55
N GLN A 131 1.80 5.66 2.84
CA GLN A 131 2.40 6.89 3.37
C GLN A 131 3.77 7.16 2.74
N ASP A 132 4.62 6.15 2.64
CA ASP A 132 5.92 6.23 1.98
C ASP A 132 5.88 5.43 0.67
N THR A 133 6.15 6.10 -0.44
CA THR A 133 6.20 5.46 -1.75
C THR A 133 7.60 4.89 -2.01
N ILE A 134 7.69 3.57 -2.08
CA ILE A 134 8.93 2.85 -2.40
C ILE A 134 9.07 2.72 -3.91
N LEU A 135 10.25 3.08 -4.42
CA LEU A 135 10.60 2.97 -5.84
C LEU A 135 11.64 1.88 -6.06
N PHE A 136 11.49 1.15 -7.15
CA PHE A 136 12.47 0.17 -7.60
C PHE A 136 13.64 0.87 -8.30
N HIS A 137 14.82 0.28 -8.22
CA HIS A 137 16.01 0.74 -8.96
C HIS A 137 15.85 0.47 -10.47
N ASP A 138 14.95 1.20 -11.12
CA ASP A 138 14.64 1.14 -12.55
C ASP A 138 14.22 2.52 -13.05
N SER A 139 13.76 2.65 -14.31
CA SER A 139 13.28 3.90 -14.85
C SER A 139 11.98 4.38 -14.18
N ILE A 140 11.71 5.69 -14.23
CA ILE A 140 10.47 6.27 -13.71
C ILE A 140 9.25 5.67 -14.42
N GLY A 141 9.35 5.50 -15.76
CA GLY A 141 8.27 4.89 -16.55
C GLY A 141 7.93 3.48 -16.05
N LYS A 142 8.95 2.64 -15.84
CA LYS A 142 8.76 1.28 -15.30
C LYS A 142 8.23 1.29 -13.87
N ASN A 143 8.68 2.23 -13.05
CA ASN A 143 8.13 2.41 -11.70
C ASN A 143 6.63 2.71 -11.70
N ILE A 144 6.14 3.48 -12.66
CA ILE A 144 4.69 3.72 -12.82
C ILE A 144 4.02 2.46 -13.38
N ALA A 145 4.61 1.79 -14.36
CA ALA A 145 4.08 0.61 -15.03
C ALA A 145 3.91 -0.62 -14.13
N VAL A 146 4.55 -0.66 -12.95
CA VAL A 146 4.34 -1.75 -11.96
C VAL A 146 2.86 -1.97 -11.65
N ALA A 147 2.04 -0.92 -11.68
CA ALA A 147 0.61 -1.02 -11.42
C ALA A 147 -0.19 -1.73 -12.54
N LYS A 148 0.35 -1.75 -13.76
CA LYS A 148 -0.21 -2.39 -14.95
C LYS A 148 0.91 -2.71 -15.93
N LEU A 149 1.47 -3.92 -15.85
CA LEU A 149 2.65 -4.32 -16.64
C LEU A 149 2.41 -4.27 -18.16
N SER A 150 1.17 -4.37 -18.61
CA SER A 150 0.76 -4.25 -20.02
C SER A 150 0.44 -2.82 -20.45
N ALA A 151 0.71 -1.81 -19.61
CA ALA A 151 0.41 -0.41 -19.93
C ALA A 151 1.21 0.09 -21.12
N THR A 152 0.54 0.83 -22.00
CA THR A 152 1.21 1.55 -23.08
C THR A 152 1.91 2.80 -22.54
N GLN A 153 2.87 3.33 -23.30
CA GLN A 153 3.54 4.58 -22.94
C GLN A 153 2.53 5.73 -22.75
N GLU A 154 1.51 5.79 -23.59
CA GLU A 154 0.45 6.81 -23.48
C GLU A 154 -0.36 6.68 -22.19
N GLU A 155 -0.69 5.47 -21.76
CA GLU A 155 -1.37 5.23 -20.47
C GLU A 155 -0.51 5.68 -19.28
N ILE A 156 0.81 5.39 -19.33
CA ILE A 156 1.77 5.81 -18.30
C ILE A 156 1.84 7.34 -18.23
N GLU A 157 1.97 8.01 -19.38
CA GLU A 157 2.01 9.47 -19.46
C GLU A 157 0.71 10.13 -18.97
N ASN A 158 -0.43 9.57 -19.35
CA ASN A 158 -1.73 10.05 -18.87
C ASN A 158 -1.86 9.89 -17.34
N ALA A 159 -1.43 8.78 -16.78
CA ALA A 159 -1.40 8.58 -15.33
C ALA A 159 -0.47 9.59 -14.62
N ALA A 160 0.70 9.85 -15.20
CA ALA A 160 1.64 10.85 -14.69
C ALA A 160 1.09 12.28 -14.75
N LYS A 161 0.37 12.64 -15.84
CA LYS A 161 -0.34 13.94 -15.96
C LYS A 161 -1.40 14.09 -14.88
N LYS A 162 -2.21 13.06 -14.64
CA LYS A 162 -3.21 13.03 -13.57
C LYS A 162 -2.59 13.22 -12.18
N ALA A 163 -1.43 12.63 -11.94
CA ALA A 163 -0.67 12.78 -10.70
C ALA A 163 0.18 14.07 -10.63
N SER A 164 0.12 14.95 -11.65
CA SER A 164 0.88 16.19 -11.74
C SER A 164 2.40 16.00 -11.61
N ILE A 165 2.94 14.89 -12.17
CA ILE A 165 4.38 14.57 -12.18
C ILE A 165 4.97 14.57 -13.60
N HIS A 166 4.15 14.59 -14.64
CA HIS A 166 4.57 14.52 -16.04
C HIS A 166 5.59 15.61 -16.41
N ASP A 167 5.31 16.87 -16.10
CA ASP A 167 6.16 18.00 -16.48
C ASP A 167 7.53 17.91 -15.81
N PHE A 168 7.57 17.48 -14.55
CA PHE A 168 8.82 17.18 -13.85
C PHE A 168 9.60 16.06 -14.57
N ILE A 169 8.95 14.95 -14.92
CA ILE A 169 9.59 13.85 -15.63
C ILE A 169 10.17 14.32 -16.95
N MET A 170 9.43 15.14 -17.71
CA MET A 170 9.87 15.68 -19.00
C MET A 170 11.00 16.71 -18.88
N SER A 171 11.19 17.33 -17.72
CA SER A 171 12.33 18.21 -17.45
C SER A 171 13.64 17.45 -17.23
N LEU A 172 13.57 16.15 -16.94
CA LEU A 172 14.75 15.31 -16.74
C LEU A 172 15.41 14.94 -18.09
N PRO A 173 16.74 14.80 -18.15
CA PRO A 173 17.47 14.57 -19.40
C PRO A 173 17.03 13.32 -20.20
N LYS A 174 16.48 12.31 -19.53
CA LYS A 174 16.01 11.06 -20.16
C LYS A 174 14.50 10.86 -20.01
N GLY A 175 13.76 11.87 -19.54
CA GLY A 175 12.31 11.77 -19.34
C GLY A 175 11.92 10.52 -18.53
N TYR A 176 10.98 9.76 -19.03
CA TYR A 176 10.49 8.50 -18.42
C TYR A 176 11.56 7.41 -18.31
N GLU A 177 12.62 7.43 -19.13
CA GLU A 177 13.75 6.49 -19.05
C GLU A 177 14.79 6.89 -18.01
N THR A 178 14.57 7.97 -17.27
CA THR A 178 15.45 8.37 -16.17
C THR A 178 15.42 7.30 -15.08
N LYS A 179 16.58 6.71 -14.79
CA LYS A 179 16.73 5.74 -13.71
C LYS A 179 16.70 6.45 -12.36
N VAL A 180 15.91 5.92 -11.44
CA VAL A 180 15.93 6.35 -10.04
C VAL A 180 16.99 5.55 -9.27
N GLY A 181 17.66 6.19 -8.32
CA GLY A 181 18.60 5.54 -7.41
C GLY A 181 17.94 4.47 -6.53
N GLU A 182 18.73 3.81 -5.72
CA GLU A 182 18.20 2.87 -4.74
C GLU A 182 17.13 3.57 -3.86
N LEU A 183 15.96 2.94 -3.71
CA LEU A 183 14.81 3.47 -2.95
C LEU A 183 14.37 4.89 -3.39
N GLY A 184 14.80 5.35 -4.57
CA GLY A 184 14.42 6.66 -5.10
C GLY A 184 15.21 7.84 -4.51
N ASP A 185 16.41 7.66 -4.00
CA ASP A 185 17.24 8.69 -3.34
C ASP A 185 17.46 9.96 -4.19
N SER A 186 17.32 9.85 -5.50
CA SER A 186 17.44 11.00 -6.42
C SER A 186 16.20 11.87 -6.53
N LEU A 187 15.09 11.49 -5.89
CA LEU A 187 13.80 12.18 -5.94
C LEU A 187 13.39 12.69 -4.57
N SER A 188 12.74 13.86 -4.53
CA SER A 188 12.10 14.36 -3.32
C SER A 188 10.90 13.51 -2.91
N ASP A 189 10.49 13.57 -1.64
CA ASP A 189 9.34 12.83 -1.13
C ASP A 189 8.05 13.19 -1.87
N GLY A 190 7.88 14.46 -2.27
CA GLY A 190 6.75 14.88 -3.08
C GLY A 190 6.72 14.26 -4.48
N GLU A 191 7.86 14.08 -5.12
CA GLU A 191 7.97 13.41 -6.42
C GLU A 191 7.71 11.90 -6.29
N LYS A 192 8.27 11.25 -5.26
CA LYS A 192 7.97 9.84 -4.95
C LYS A 192 6.49 9.63 -4.74
N GLN A 193 5.86 10.49 -3.95
CA GLN A 193 4.44 10.38 -3.64
C GLN A 193 3.56 10.57 -4.89
N ARG A 194 3.91 11.51 -5.77
CA ARG A 194 3.20 11.67 -7.05
C ARG A 194 3.40 10.47 -7.98
N ILE A 195 4.55 9.78 -7.95
CA ILE A 195 4.72 8.51 -8.66
C ILE A 195 3.81 7.43 -8.07
N GLY A 196 3.68 7.37 -6.74
CA GLY A 196 2.72 6.48 -6.06
C GLY A 196 1.27 6.74 -6.49
N LEU A 197 0.86 8.01 -6.59
CA LEU A 197 -0.44 8.39 -7.13
C LEU A 197 -0.60 8.02 -8.61
N ALA A 198 0.45 8.21 -9.43
CA ALA A 198 0.41 7.82 -10.83
C ALA A 198 0.20 6.29 -10.98
N ARG A 199 0.80 5.47 -10.13
CA ARG A 199 0.52 4.02 -10.06
C ARG A 199 -0.96 3.75 -9.79
N ALA A 200 -1.53 4.43 -8.80
CA ALA A 200 -2.93 4.26 -8.42
C ALA A 200 -3.89 4.71 -9.55
N PHE A 201 -3.58 5.79 -10.24
CA PHE A 201 -4.38 6.28 -11.37
C PHE A 201 -4.22 5.40 -12.62
N LEU A 202 -3.05 4.78 -12.84
CA LEU A 202 -2.83 3.81 -13.91
C LEU A 202 -3.60 2.51 -13.65
N HIS A 203 -3.59 2.03 -12.41
CA HIS A 203 -4.36 0.86 -11.99
C HIS A 203 -5.87 1.08 -12.16
N ASN A 204 -6.34 2.29 -11.93
CA ASN A 204 -7.70 2.76 -12.16
C ASN A 204 -8.79 1.98 -11.42
N ALA A 205 -8.51 1.51 -10.21
CA ALA A 205 -9.47 0.82 -9.35
C ALA A 205 -10.69 1.68 -8.98
N GLU A 206 -11.82 1.04 -8.63
CA GLU A 206 -13.04 1.72 -8.19
C GLU A 206 -12.93 2.23 -6.74
N LEU A 207 -12.19 1.52 -5.89
CA LEU A 207 -11.87 1.91 -4.52
C LEU A 207 -10.41 2.32 -4.40
N LEU A 208 -10.17 3.58 -4.04
CA LEU A 208 -8.86 4.14 -3.80
C LEU A 208 -8.64 4.35 -2.31
N LEU A 209 -7.64 3.69 -1.76
CA LEU A 209 -7.23 3.79 -0.36
C LEU A 209 -5.96 4.63 -0.27
N LEU A 210 -6.00 5.74 0.47
CA LEU A 210 -4.92 6.70 0.58
C LEU A 210 -4.47 6.81 2.04
N ASP A 211 -3.25 6.38 2.33
CA ASP A 211 -2.67 6.42 3.66
C ASP A 211 -1.73 7.62 3.80
N GLU A 212 -2.21 8.67 4.42
CA GLU A 212 -1.48 9.93 4.64
C GLU A 212 -0.74 10.45 3.39
N PRO A 213 -1.45 10.63 2.24
CA PRO A 213 -0.82 10.89 0.94
C PRO A 213 -0.06 12.22 0.85
N SER A 214 -0.21 13.10 1.83
CA SER A 214 0.48 14.39 1.91
C SER A 214 1.37 14.52 3.16
N SER A 215 1.63 13.41 3.89
CA SER A 215 2.54 13.45 5.03
C SER A 215 3.95 13.85 4.59
N ASN A 216 4.68 14.53 5.47
CA ASN A 216 6.07 14.97 5.23
C ASN A 216 6.28 15.92 4.03
N LEU A 217 5.19 16.43 3.42
CA LEU A 217 5.28 17.37 2.32
C LEU A 217 5.15 18.81 2.77
N ASP A 218 5.85 19.70 2.06
CA ASP A 218 5.63 21.13 2.16
C ASP A 218 4.27 21.53 1.60
N VAL A 219 3.85 22.75 1.89
CA VAL A 219 2.52 23.29 1.52
C VAL A 219 2.27 23.28 0.01
N LEU A 220 3.32 23.51 -0.81
CA LEU A 220 3.19 23.54 -2.25
C LEU A 220 2.94 22.13 -2.82
N ASN A 221 3.77 21.15 -2.43
CA ASN A 221 3.61 19.76 -2.85
C ASN A 221 2.30 19.16 -2.33
N GLU A 222 1.89 19.46 -1.10
CA GLU A 222 0.58 19.09 -0.58
C GLU A 222 -0.54 19.63 -1.48
N GLY A 223 -0.52 20.93 -1.81
CA GLY A 223 -1.52 21.56 -2.68
C GLY A 223 -1.63 20.87 -4.05
N ILE A 224 -0.51 20.49 -4.66
CA ILE A 224 -0.48 19.78 -5.95
C ILE A 224 -1.17 18.41 -5.82
N ILE A 225 -0.88 17.66 -4.76
CA ILE A 225 -1.49 16.34 -4.51
C ILE A 225 -2.99 16.47 -4.28
N LEU A 226 -3.43 17.41 -3.43
CA LEU A 226 -4.86 17.62 -3.17
C LEU A 226 -5.62 18.03 -4.43
N GLN A 227 -5.02 18.87 -5.28
CA GLN A 227 -5.62 19.24 -6.56
C GLN A 227 -5.75 18.06 -7.51
N SER A 228 -4.73 17.17 -7.58
CA SER A 228 -4.77 15.95 -8.38
C SER A 228 -5.88 15.01 -7.89
N LEU A 229 -5.97 14.80 -6.58
CA LEU A 229 -7.01 13.97 -5.96
C LEU A 229 -8.42 14.54 -6.19
N GLU A 230 -8.59 15.87 -6.06
CA GLU A 230 -9.89 16.54 -6.32
C GLU A 230 -10.39 16.32 -7.75
N LYS A 231 -9.49 16.31 -8.74
CA LYS A 231 -9.82 16.06 -10.13
C LYS A 231 -10.19 14.59 -10.39
N GLU A 232 -9.43 13.67 -9.80
CA GLU A 232 -9.52 12.23 -10.07
C GLU A 232 -10.50 11.47 -9.16
N LYS A 233 -11.04 12.09 -8.09
CA LYS A 233 -12.02 11.45 -7.20
C LYS A 233 -13.40 11.22 -7.86
N LYS A 234 -13.70 11.91 -8.97
CA LYS A 234 -15.00 11.81 -9.63
C LYS A 234 -15.26 10.39 -10.13
N GLY A 235 -16.37 9.81 -9.68
CA GLY A 235 -16.79 8.45 -10.05
C GLY A 235 -16.03 7.34 -9.32
N LYS A 236 -15.13 7.67 -8.40
CA LYS A 236 -14.39 6.73 -7.55
C LYS A 236 -14.89 6.78 -6.11
N THR A 237 -14.74 5.68 -5.42
CA THR A 237 -14.87 5.65 -3.96
C THR A 237 -13.47 5.83 -3.39
N VAL A 238 -13.32 6.74 -2.43
CA VAL A 238 -12.00 7.06 -1.84
C VAL A 238 -12.10 6.93 -0.33
N VAL A 239 -11.16 6.20 0.28
CA VAL A 239 -10.94 6.23 1.72
C VAL A 239 -9.60 6.92 1.97
N LEU A 240 -9.67 8.06 2.61
CA LEU A 240 -8.55 8.96 2.82
C LEU A 240 -8.21 9.03 4.29
N VAL A 241 -7.03 8.58 4.66
CA VAL A 241 -6.50 8.67 6.01
C VAL A 241 -5.58 9.88 6.11
N SER A 242 -5.81 10.78 7.06
CA SER A 242 -4.89 11.86 7.36
C SER A 242 -5.12 12.45 8.76
N HIS A 243 -4.10 13.05 9.31
CA HIS A 243 -4.18 13.90 10.49
C HIS A 243 -4.26 15.41 10.14
N ARG A 244 -4.19 15.77 8.85
CA ARG A 244 -4.24 17.16 8.35
C ARG A 244 -5.66 17.56 7.97
N GLN A 245 -6.10 18.72 8.43
CA GLN A 245 -7.43 19.25 8.09
C GLN A 245 -7.56 19.64 6.61
N SER A 246 -6.49 20.12 5.99
CA SER A 246 -6.44 20.42 4.55
C SER A 246 -6.81 19.21 3.70
N THR A 247 -6.26 18.05 4.03
CA THR A 247 -6.55 16.79 3.36
C THR A 247 -7.98 16.32 3.63
N MET A 248 -8.49 16.50 4.86
CA MET A 248 -9.87 16.13 5.22
C MET A 248 -10.92 16.99 4.52
N SER A 249 -10.58 18.17 4.00
CA SER A 249 -11.52 19.00 3.23
C SER A 249 -12.01 18.35 1.92
N LEU A 250 -11.31 17.32 1.43
CA LEU A 250 -11.72 16.52 0.27
C LEU A 250 -12.87 15.54 0.57
N ALA A 251 -13.10 15.24 1.86
CA ALA A 251 -14.00 14.16 2.27
C ALA A 251 -15.46 14.63 2.30
N ASP A 252 -16.38 13.80 1.79
CA ASP A 252 -17.82 13.98 1.93
C ASP A 252 -18.30 13.67 3.35
N ARG A 253 -17.61 12.74 4.02
CA ARG A 253 -17.86 12.33 5.41
C ARG A 253 -16.56 12.03 6.12
N ILE A 254 -16.45 12.40 7.38
CA ILE A 254 -15.27 12.18 8.21
C ILE A 254 -15.65 11.28 9.38
N TYR A 255 -14.86 10.24 9.60
CA TYR A 255 -14.85 9.43 10.81
C TYR A 255 -13.65 9.81 11.67
N GLU A 256 -13.88 9.94 12.97
CA GLU A 256 -12.79 10.16 13.91
C GLU A 256 -12.34 8.84 14.52
N MET A 257 -11.05 8.54 14.42
CA MET A 257 -10.47 7.31 14.99
C MET A 257 -9.61 7.64 16.21
N LYS A 258 -10.02 7.09 17.37
CA LYS A 258 -9.32 7.25 18.66
C LYS A 258 -9.09 5.89 19.30
N LYS A 259 -7.83 5.52 19.59
CA LYS A 259 -7.45 4.28 20.30
C LYS A 259 -8.15 3.04 19.74
N GLY A 260 -8.15 2.89 18.42
CA GLY A 260 -8.73 1.73 17.72
C GLY A 260 -10.26 1.71 17.66
N ARG A 261 -10.95 2.80 17.97
CA ARG A 261 -12.42 2.96 17.85
C ARG A 261 -12.74 4.08 16.88
N VAL A 262 -13.89 3.97 16.22
CA VAL A 262 -14.42 4.96 15.26
C VAL A 262 -15.68 5.59 15.85
N SER A 263 -15.80 6.92 15.71
CA SER A 263 -16.97 7.72 16.08
C SER A 263 -17.39 8.64 14.94
#